data_f4d6b63c556c7b450de45580d57941c9
#
_entry.id   f4d6b63c556c7b450de45580d57941c9
#
_cell.length_a   1.000
_cell.length_b   1.000
_cell.length_c   1.000
_cell.angle_alpha   90.00
_cell.angle_beta   90.00
_cell.angle_gamma   90.00
#
_symmetry.space_group_name_H-M   'P 1'
#
loop_
_entity.id
_entity.type
_entity.pdbx_description
1 polymer ?
#
loop_
_entity_poly.entity_id
_entity_poly.type
_entity_poly.pdbx_seq_one_letter_code
_entity_poly.pdbx_strand_id
1 'polypeptide(L)'
;FDTSAAHCAAALLRGTDVLAARLEEMTRGQAERLMPLLEEVLAEGGASWQQLDALGVGVGPGNFTGIRIAVSAARGLALGLEVPAVGVGGFEARATEGGLPAVPAPRDQVYAAVPGEAPRLMPRQEAEEAARGAGLAFAPEASPAGIAEAIARIAAARFEAVTEPPAPLYLRPADAAPSSDVPPALIDE
;
A
#
# COMPACT_ATOMS: atom_id res chain seq x y z
N PHE A 1 -6.12 -2.81 -3.75
CA PHE A 1 -5.22 -3.87 -3.29
C PHE A 1 -3.93 -3.33 -2.67
N ASP A 2 -3.29 -4.14 -1.84
CA ASP A 2 -2.04 -3.79 -1.15
C ASP A 2 -1.14 -5.01 -0.93
N THR A 3 0.17 -4.81 -1.11
CA THR A 3 1.23 -5.77 -0.78
C THR A 3 2.39 -5.10 -0.02
N SER A 4 2.16 -3.93 0.56
CA SER A 4 3.20 -3.11 1.21
C SER A 4 3.65 -3.63 2.58
N ALA A 5 3.00 -4.65 3.12
CA ALA A 5 3.36 -5.32 4.37
C ALA A 5 3.46 -6.85 4.18
N ALA A 6 3.49 -7.60 5.28
CA ALA A 6 3.53 -9.07 5.23
C ALA A 6 2.16 -9.67 4.90
N HIS A 7 1.56 -9.19 3.82
CA HIS A 7 0.27 -9.65 3.33
C HIS A 7 0.13 -9.44 1.80
N CYS A 8 -0.91 -10.05 1.25
CA CYS A 8 -1.53 -9.71 0.00
C CYS A 8 -3.00 -9.47 0.26
N ALA A 9 -3.50 -8.26 -0.01
CA ALA A 9 -4.86 -7.85 0.31
C ALA A 9 -5.54 -7.23 -0.91
N ALA A 10 -6.81 -7.55 -1.12
CA ALA A 10 -7.63 -6.99 -2.18
C ALA A 10 -9.09 -6.83 -1.74
N ALA A 11 -9.78 -5.84 -2.28
CA ALA A 11 -11.21 -5.64 -2.10
C ALA A 11 -11.84 -5.14 -3.40
N LEU A 12 -13.06 -5.56 -3.65
CA LEU A 12 -13.89 -5.12 -4.77
C LEU A 12 -15.10 -4.37 -4.22
N LEU A 13 -15.31 -3.15 -4.73
CA LEU A 13 -16.45 -2.31 -4.40
C LEU A 13 -17.37 -2.13 -5.61
N ARG A 14 -18.67 -1.98 -5.32
CA ARG A 14 -19.65 -1.45 -6.26
C ARG A 14 -20.41 -0.31 -5.57
N GLY A 15 -20.13 0.93 -5.97
CA GLY A 15 -20.60 2.10 -5.23
C GLY A 15 -20.04 2.10 -3.80
N THR A 16 -20.91 1.97 -2.80
CA THR A 16 -20.53 1.89 -1.38
C THR A 16 -20.40 0.47 -0.85
N ASP A 17 -20.84 -0.53 -1.62
CA ASP A 17 -20.93 -1.92 -1.18
C ASP A 17 -19.62 -2.66 -1.45
N VAL A 18 -19.12 -3.38 -0.43
CA VAL A 18 -18.02 -4.33 -0.57
C VAL A 18 -18.60 -5.63 -1.09
N LEU A 19 -18.28 -5.99 -2.33
CA LEU A 19 -18.74 -7.23 -2.95
C LEU A 19 -17.89 -8.43 -2.54
N ALA A 20 -16.59 -8.21 -2.42
CA ALA A 20 -15.63 -9.21 -1.95
C ALA A 20 -14.42 -8.52 -1.35
N ALA A 21 -13.81 -9.15 -0.34
CA ALA A 21 -12.55 -8.70 0.24
C ALA A 21 -11.76 -9.91 0.74
N ARG A 22 -10.47 -9.91 0.50
CA ARG A 22 -9.55 -10.95 0.94
C ARG A 22 -8.27 -10.37 1.49
N LEU A 23 -7.76 -11.02 2.52
CA LEU A 23 -6.42 -10.82 3.05
C LEU A 23 -5.75 -12.17 3.23
N GLU A 24 -4.55 -12.28 2.77
CA GLU A 24 -3.67 -13.41 3.02
C GLU A 24 -2.40 -12.91 3.69
N GLU A 25 -2.15 -13.36 4.92
CA GLU A 25 -0.88 -13.10 5.58
C GLU A 25 0.23 -13.90 4.90
N MET A 26 1.28 -13.22 4.49
CA MET A 26 2.44 -13.84 3.86
C MET A 26 3.68 -12.97 3.97
N THR A 27 4.80 -13.59 4.25
CA THR A 27 6.08 -12.89 4.31
C THR A 27 6.84 -12.88 2.98
N ARG A 28 6.46 -13.77 2.05
CA ARG A 28 7.05 -13.94 0.71
C ARG A 28 5.98 -14.44 -0.25
N GLY A 29 6.21 -14.26 -1.56
CA GLY A 29 5.32 -14.78 -2.60
C GLY A 29 4.23 -13.80 -3.03
N GLN A 30 4.28 -12.54 -2.59
CA GLN A 30 3.27 -11.54 -2.97
C GLN A 30 3.21 -11.33 -4.49
N ALA A 31 4.35 -11.41 -5.20
CA ALA A 31 4.38 -11.22 -6.64
C ALA A 31 3.61 -12.31 -7.39
N GLU A 32 3.80 -13.56 -6.98
CA GLU A 32 3.15 -14.73 -7.58
C GLU A 32 1.67 -14.83 -7.18
N ARG A 33 1.35 -14.34 -5.96
CA ARG A 33 -0.01 -14.46 -5.41
C ARG A 33 -0.94 -13.32 -5.82
N LEU A 34 -0.44 -12.14 -6.09
CA LEU A 34 -1.27 -10.95 -6.30
C LEU A 34 -2.29 -11.13 -7.43
N MET A 35 -1.86 -11.53 -8.62
CA MET A 35 -2.79 -11.67 -9.76
C MET A 35 -3.85 -12.73 -9.51
N PRO A 36 -3.52 -13.97 -9.05
CA PRO A 36 -4.53 -14.95 -8.66
C PRO A 36 -5.52 -14.44 -7.60
N LEU A 37 -5.05 -13.70 -6.58
CA LEU A 37 -5.93 -13.14 -5.55
C LEU A 37 -6.91 -12.12 -6.11
N LEU A 38 -6.47 -11.26 -7.03
CA LEU A 38 -7.32 -10.28 -7.70
C LEU A 38 -8.40 -10.97 -8.54
N GLU A 39 -8.06 -12.02 -9.27
CA GLU A 39 -9.01 -12.82 -10.05
C GLU A 39 -10.05 -13.52 -9.15
N GLU A 40 -9.61 -14.07 -8.03
CA GLU A 40 -10.50 -14.67 -7.05
C GLU A 40 -11.49 -13.66 -6.46
N VAL A 41 -11.02 -12.47 -6.10
CA VAL A 41 -11.86 -11.37 -5.57
C VAL A 41 -12.88 -10.90 -6.62
N LEU A 42 -12.48 -10.77 -7.88
CA LEU A 42 -13.38 -10.45 -8.98
C LEU A 42 -14.46 -11.54 -9.17
N ALA A 43 -14.04 -12.80 -9.22
CA ALA A 43 -14.95 -13.93 -9.37
C ALA A 43 -15.97 -14.04 -8.20
N GLU A 44 -15.50 -13.84 -6.96
CA GLU A 44 -16.34 -13.84 -5.76
C GLU A 44 -17.36 -12.70 -5.77
N GLY A 45 -16.97 -11.52 -6.21
CA GLY A 45 -17.84 -10.37 -6.35
C GLY A 45 -18.70 -10.36 -7.63
N GLY A 46 -18.59 -11.40 -8.46
CA GLY A 46 -19.36 -11.53 -9.70
C GLY A 46 -19.04 -10.46 -10.75
N ALA A 47 -17.75 -10.05 -10.83
CA ALA A 47 -17.29 -9.04 -11.78
C ALA A 47 -16.13 -9.56 -12.64
N SER A 48 -15.87 -8.85 -13.72
CA SER A 48 -14.72 -9.07 -14.61
C SER A 48 -13.83 -7.83 -14.67
N TRP A 49 -12.62 -7.99 -15.18
CA TRP A 49 -11.66 -6.89 -15.37
C TRP A 49 -12.24 -5.73 -16.17
N GLN A 50 -13.02 -6.02 -17.19
CA GLN A 50 -13.62 -5.03 -18.11
C GLN A 50 -14.74 -4.21 -17.49
N GLN A 51 -15.20 -4.57 -16.30
CA GLN A 51 -16.26 -3.85 -15.56
C GLN A 51 -15.70 -2.93 -14.48
N LEU A 52 -14.37 -2.84 -14.36
CA LEU A 52 -13.72 -1.95 -13.41
C LEU A 52 -13.67 -0.53 -13.96
N ASP A 53 -14.08 0.43 -13.15
CA ASP A 53 -13.98 1.86 -13.45
C ASP A 53 -12.61 2.43 -13.04
N ALA A 54 -11.97 1.84 -12.03
CA ALA A 54 -10.69 2.30 -11.49
C ALA A 54 -9.98 1.20 -10.67
N LEU A 55 -8.70 1.41 -10.43
CA LEU A 55 -7.87 0.59 -9.55
C LEU A 55 -7.35 1.42 -8.38
N GLY A 56 -7.56 0.99 -7.14
CA GLY A 56 -6.93 1.53 -5.95
C GLY A 56 -5.70 0.71 -5.55
N VAL A 57 -4.57 1.35 -5.25
CA VAL A 57 -3.34 0.65 -4.86
C VAL A 57 -2.64 1.32 -3.68
N GLY A 58 -2.22 0.53 -2.70
CA GLY A 58 -1.37 0.97 -1.61
C GLY A 58 0.03 1.34 -2.12
N VAL A 59 0.46 2.58 -1.84
CA VAL A 59 1.75 3.10 -2.30
C VAL A 59 2.81 3.12 -1.20
N GLY A 60 2.51 2.63 0.00
CA GLY A 60 3.39 2.67 1.16
C GLY A 60 3.11 3.88 2.08
N PRO A 61 3.94 4.12 3.10
CA PRO A 61 5.22 3.45 3.37
C PRO A 61 5.07 1.98 3.77
N GLY A 62 6.15 1.20 3.64
CA GLY A 62 6.14 -0.22 3.99
C GLY A 62 7.32 -0.99 3.39
N ASN A 63 7.10 -2.27 3.11
CA ASN A 63 8.09 -3.14 2.47
C ASN A 63 8.39 -2.66 1.04
N PHE A 64 9.65 -2.37 0.78
CA PHE A 64 10.10 -1.81 -0.49
C PHE A 64 9.72 -2.67 -1.72
N THR A 65 9.95 -3.98 -1.63
CA THR A 65 9.60 -4.91 -2.71
C THR A 65 8.09 -5.02 -2.88
N GLY A 66 7.36 -5.15 -1.77
CA GLY A 66 5.90 -5.24 -1.78
C GLY A 66 5.25 -4.01 -2.42
N ILE A 67 5.67 -2.80 -2.05
CA ILE A 67 5.17 -1.57 -2.67
C ILE A 67 5.38 -1.58 -4.19
N ARG A 68 6.55 -2.01 -4.65
CA ARG A 68 6.84 -2.09 -6.09
C ARG A 68 5.98 -3.11 -6.82
N ILE A 69 5.73 -4.27 -6.21
CA ILE A 69 4.85 -5.30 -6.76
C ILE A 69 3.46 -4.71 -7.00
N ALA A 70 2.84 -4.11 -5.97
CA ALA A 70 1.51 -3.53 -6.08
C ALA A 70 1.45 -2.39 -7.11
N VAL A 71 2.36 -1.42 -7.01
CA VAL A 71 2.35 -0.25 -7.90
C VAL A 71 2.61 -0.64 -9.36
N SER A 72 3.53 -1.58 -9.61
CA SER A 72 3.80 -2.05 -10.98
C SER A 72 2.60 -2.80 -11.56
N ALA A 73 1.96 -3.66 -10.77
CA ALA A 73 0.73 -4.35 -11.17
C ALA A 73 -0.40 -3.36 -11.47
N ALA A 74 -0.62 -2.37 -10.58
CA ALA A 74 -1.64 -1.35 -10.79
C ALA A 74 -1.43 -0.56 -12.09
N ARG A 75 -0.19 -0.15 -12.36
CA ARG A 75 0.15 0.60 -13.59
C ARG A 75 -0.02 -0.25 -14.84
N GLY A 76 0.38 -1.51 -14.79
CA GLY A 76 0.22 -2.45 -15.91
C GLY A 76 -1.24 -2.75 -16.21
N LEU A 77 -2.04 -3.03 -15.17
CA LEU A 77 -3.48 -3.26 -15.29
C LEU A 77 -4.22 -2.01 -15.78
N ALA A 78 -3.91 -0.83 -15.22
CA ALA A 78 -4.51 0.44 -15.64
C ALA A 78 -4.28 0.71 -17.13
N LEU A 79 -3.06 0.46 -17.61
CA LEU A 79 -2.72 0.59 -19.02
C LEU A 79 -3.49 -0.40 -19.89
N GLY A 80 -3.56 -1.68 -19.48
CA GLY A 80 -4.21 -2.73 -20.25
C GLY A 80 -5.73 -2.66 -20.27
N LEU A 81 -6.33 -2.08 -19.23
CA LEU A 81 -7.78 -1.92 -19.06
C LEU A 81 -8.28 -0.53 -19.47
N GLU A 82 -7.38 0.40 -19.74
CA GLU A 82 -7.68 1.81 -20.02
C GLU A 82 -8.48 2.51 -18.90
N VAL A 83 -8.20 2.16 -17.63
CA VAL A 83 -8.82 2.75 -16.44
C VAL A 83 -7.78 3.47 -15.58
N PRO A 84 -8.16 4.48 -14.79
CA PRO A 84 -7.25 5.13 -13.88
C PRO A 84 -6.79 4.20 -12.74
N ALA A 85 -5.52 4.35 -12.33
CA ALA A 85 -5.00 3.77 -11.10
C ALA A 85 -4.72 4.87 -10.07
N VAL A 86 -5.28 4.70 -8.88
CA VAL A 86 -5.23 5.66 -7.78
C VAL A 86 -4.28 5.15 -6.71
N GLY A 87 -3.19 5.88 -6.47
CA GLY A 87 -2.28 5.60 -5.35
C GLY A 87 -2.88 6.10 -4.03
N VAL A 88 -2.88 5.26 -3.01
CA VAL A 88 -3.36 5.58 -1.66
C VAL A 88 -2.25 5.36 -0.65
N GLY A 89 -1.92 6.40 0.12
CA GLY A 89 -0.91 6.33 1.16
C GLY A 89 -1.35 5.48 2.35
N GLY A 90 -0.42 4.77 2.97
CA GLY A 90 -0.71 3.93 4.13
C GLY A 90 -1.20 4.71 5.35
N PHE A 91 -0.81 5.97 5.50
CA PHE A 91 -1.34 6.87 6.53
C PHE A 91 -2.78 7.28 6.22
N GLU A 92 -3.05 7.61 4.97
CA GLU A 92 -4.38 7.99 4.50
C GLU A 92 -5.39 6.85 4.69
N ALA A 93 -4.98 5.63 4.32
CA ALA A 93 -5.82 4.44 4.49
C ALA A 93 -6.07 4.05 5.97
N ARG A 94 -5.31 4.62 6.92
CA ARG A 94 -5.44 4.42 8.38
C ARG A 94 -5.94 5.67 9.10
N ALA A 95 -6.22 6.73 8.37
CA ALA A 95 -6.69 7.97 8.98
C ALA A 95 -8.05 7.76 9.63
N THR A 96 -8.14 8.10 10.90
CA THR A 96 -9.38 8.14 11.69
C THR A 96 -9.48 9.48 12.40
N GLU A 97 -10.70 9.93 12.67
CA GLU A 97 -10.91 11.16 13.43
C GLU A 97 -10.27 11.02 14.83
N GLY A 98 -9.44 11.98 15.19
CA GLY A 98 -8.71 11.96 16.47
C GLY A 98 -7.62 10.89 16.58
N GLY A 99 -7.25 10.23 15.47
CA GLY A 99 -6.19 9.22 15.43
C GLY A 99 -4.86 9.74 14.89
N LEU A 100 -3.76 9.21 15.44
CA LEU A 100 -2.42 9.31 14.83
C LEU A 100 -2.24 8.09 13.93
N PRO A 101 -2.31 8.23 12.59
CA PRO A 101 -2.13 7.10 11.70
C PRO A 101 -0.68 6.62 11.75
N ALA A 102 -0.50 5.31 11.90
CA ALA A 102 0.80 4.68 11.92
C ALA A 102 0.80 3.42 11.04
N VAL A 103 1.86 3.19 10.31
CA VAL A 103 2.01 2.01 9.46
C VAL A 103 3.01 1.05 10.10
N PRO A 104 2.60 -0.17 10.46
CA PRO A 104 3.49 -1.14 11.10
C PRO A 104 4.74 -1.44 10.26
N ALA A 105 5.87 -1.58 10.94
CA ALA A 105 7.15 -1.92 10.36
C ALA A 105 7.83 -3.04 11.19
N PRO A 106 8.84 -3.74 10.64
CA PRO A 106 9.55 -4.77 11.38
C PRO A 106 10.20 -4.26 12.68
N ARG A 107 10.47 -5.19 13.62
CA ARG A 107 11.19 -4.93 14.88
C ARG A 107 10.47 -3.94 15.80
N ASP A 108 9.15 -4.08 15.93
CA ASP A 108 8.31 -3.21 16.76
C ASP A 108 8.47 -1.72 16.46
N GLN A 109 8.67 -1.40 15.19
CA GLN A 109 8.70 -0.03 14.68
C GLN A 109 7.42 0.30 13.92
N VAL A 110 7.17 1.58 13.74
CA VAL A 110 6.10 2.10 12.89
C VAL A 110 6.59 3.30 12.12
N TYR A 111 6.06 3.49 10.93
CA TYR A 111 6.07 4.80 10.31
C TYR A 111 4.92 5.60 10.91
N ALA A 112 5.17 6.79 11.42
CA ALA A 112 4.14 7.66 11.97
C ALA A 112 4.25 9.07 11.41
N ALA A 113 3.08 9.72 11.28
CA ALA A 113 2.93 11.10 10.82
C ALA A 113 2.52 11.98 11.99
N VAL A 114 3.45 12.26 12.90
CA VAL A 114 3.20 13.12 14.07
C VAL A 114 2.85 14.54 13.61
N PRO A 115 1.80 15.18 14.15
CA PRO A 115 1.42 16.53 13.77
C PRO A 115 2.58 17.53 13.89
N GLY A 116 2.85 18.26 12.80
CA GLY A 116 3.94 19.24 12.74
C GLY A 116 5.31 18.65 12.41
N GLU A 117 5.44 17.35 12.26
CA GLU A 117 6.68 16.69 11.87
C GLU A 117 6.54 15.99 10.49
N ALA A 118 7.68 15.79 9.83
CA ALA A 118 7.71 14.94 8.66
C ALA A 118 7.51 13.47 9.07
N PRO A 119 6.73 12.67 8.32
CA PRO A 119 6.55 11.26 8.60
C PRO A 119 7.90 10.53 8.63
N ARG A 120 8.10 9.68 9.65
CA ARG A 120 9.35 8.93 9.82
C ARG A 120 9.14 7.56 10.47
N LEU A 121 10.14 6.71 10.36
CA LEU A 121 10.23 5.45 11.09
C LEU A 121 10.67 5.72 12.52
N MET A 122 9.96 5.14 13.50
CA MET A 122 10.28 5.27 14.92
C MET A 122 9.85 4.01 15.69
N PRO A 123 10.37 3.79 16.92
CA PRO A 123 9.84 2.76 17.80
C PRO A 123 8.33 2.96 18.04
N ARG A 124 7.56 1.87 18.14
CA ARG A 124 6.12 1.92 18.42
C ARG A 124 5.83 2.72 19.70
N GLN A 125 6.59 2.48 20.78
CA GLN A 125 6.43 3.19 22.04
C GLN A 125 6.55 4.71 21.88
N GLU A 126 7.52 5.18 21.10
CA GLU A 126 7.71 6.61 20.81
C GLU A 126 6.49 7.20 20.08
N ALA A 127 5.94 6.47 19.11
CA ALA A 127 4.72 6.89 18.40
C ALA A 127 3.49 6.94 19.33
N GLU A 128 3.36 5.98 20.23
CA GLU A 128 2.28 5.96 21.26
C GLU A 128 2.40 7.14 22.23
N GLU A 129 3.62 7.48 22.65
CA GLU A 129 3.88 8.65 23.51
C GLU A 129 3.59 9.96 22.76
N ALA A 130 3.99 10.05 21.48
CA ALA A 130 3.70 11.20 20.63
C ALA A 130 2.19 11.39 20.40
N ALA A 131 1.46 10.29 20.14
CA ALA A 131 0.00 10.32 20.02
C ALA A 131 -0.65 10.86 21.31
N ARG A 132 -0.26 10.31 22.47
CA ARG A 132 -0.76 10.75 23.78
C ARG A 132 -0.44 12.21 24.05
N GLY A 133 0.79 12.65 23.73
CA GLY A 133 1.21 14.05 23.87
C GLY A 133 0.42 15.02 23.01
N ALA A 134 -0.02 14.58 21.84
CA ALA A 134 -0.86 15.32 20.92
C ALA A 134 -2.37 15.21 21.21
N GLY A 135 -2.79 14.45 22.21
CA GLY A 135 -4.20 14.17 22.52
C GLY A 135 -4.90 13.30 21.46
N LEU A 136 -4.14 12.48 20.74
CA LEU A 136 -4.63 11.60 19.70
C LEU A 136 -4.65 10.14 20.16
N ALA A 137 -5.55 9.34 19.60
CA ALA A 137 -5.51 7.90 19.73
C ALA A 137 -4.42 7.32 18.82
N PHE A 138 -3.60 6.41 19.31
CA PHE A 138 -2.65 5.71 18.46
C PHE A 138 -3.41 4.71 17.57
N ALA A 139 -3.33 4.85 16.26
CA ALA A 139 -4.05 4.06 15.28
C ALA A 139 -3.10 3.35 14.29
N PRO A 140 -2.43 2.25 14.74
CA PRO A 140 -1.50 1.49 13.90
C PRO A 140 -2.21 0.54 12.94
N GLU A 141 -3.47 0.20 13.24
CA GLU A 141 -4.17 -0.87 12.55
C GLU A 141 -5.43 -0.35 11.85
N ALA A 142 -5.36 -0.25 10.51
CA ALA A 142 -6.55 -0.66 9.79
C ALA A 142 -6.69 -2.17 10.02
N SER A 143 -7.91 -2.67 10.32
CA SER A 143 -8.09 -4.12 10.26
C SER A 143 -7.52 -4.61 8.92
N PRO A 144 -6.86 -5.75 8.86
CA PRO A 144 -6.23 -6.20 7.62
C PRO A 144 -7.19 -6.31 6.43
N ALA A 145 -8.42 -6.76 6.64
CA ALA A 145 -9.49 -6.66 5.64
C ALA A 145 -9.81 -5.19 5.32
N GLY A 146 -9.63 -4.29 6.29
CA GLY A 146 -9.88 -2.86 6.17
C GLY A 146 -8.88 -2.11 5.31
N ILE A 147 -7.61 -2.53 5.17
CA ILE A 147 -6.64 -1.77 4.37
C ILE A 147 -7.01 -1.78 2.88
N ALA A 148 -7.37 -2.93 2.32
CA ALA A 148 -7.78 -3.02 0.92
C ALA A 148 -9.12 -2.32 0.68
N GLU A 149 -10.06 -2.42 1.61
CA GLU A 149 -11.32 -1.70 1.56
C GLU A 149 -11.12 -0.19 1.66
N ALA A 150 -10.30 0.29 2.62
CA ALA A 150 -10.00 1.71 2.75
C ALA A 150 -9.36 2.27 1.47
N ILE A 151 -8.40 1.56 0.89
CA ILE A 151 -7.79 1.91 -0.39
C ILE A 151 -8.84 1.99 -1.49
N ALA A 152 -9.73 1.00 -1.60
CA ALA A 152 -10.77 0.97 -2.62
C ALA A 152 -11.77 2.12 -2.47
N ARG A 153 -12.22 2.43 -1.24
CA ARG A 153 -13.12 3.56 -0.96
C ARG A 153 -12.49 4.92 -1.28
N ILE A 154 -11.24 5.11 -0.89
CA ILE A 154 -10.50 6.35 -1.19
C ILE A 154 -10.31 6.49 -2.71
N ALA A 155 -9.96 5.40 -3.39
CA ALA A 155 -9.81 5.41 -4.84
C ALA A 155 -11.14 5.72 -5.54
N ALA A 156 -12.25 5.11 -5.12
CA ALA A 156 -13.58 5.35 -5.66
C ALA A 156 -14.03 6.81 -5.50
N ALA A 157 -13.61 7.49 -4.44
CA ALA A 157 -13.97 8.89 -4.19
C ALA A 157 -13.21 9.90 -5.07
N ARG A 158 -12.11 9.50 -5.74
CA ARG A 158 -11.25 10.45 -6.46
C ARG A 158 -10.72 10.01 -7.82
N PHE A 159 -11.08 8.84 -8.32
CA PHE A 159 -10.50 8.31 -9.56
C PHE A 159 -10.74 9.21 -10.78
N GLU A 160 -11.86 9.93 -10.85
CA GLU A 160 -12.19 10.85 -11.94
C GLU A 160 -11.25 12.06 -12.01
N ALA A 161 -10.62 12.43 -10.87
CA ALA A 161 -9.70 13.57 -10.80
C ALA A 161 -8.21 13.18 -10.91
N VAL A 162 -7.91 11.88 -11.02
CA VAL A 162 -6.51 11.40 -11.08
C VAL A 162 -5.94 11.61 -12.48
N THR A 163 -4.83 12.35 -12.54
CA THR A 163 -4.11 12.65 -13.78
C THR A 163 -2.74 11.98 -13.87
N GLU A 164 -2.21 11.48 -12.75
CA GLU A 164 -0.90 10.87 -12.69
C GLU A 164 -0.96 9.41 -12.23
N PRO A 165 -0.13 8.54 -12.79
CA PRO A 165 -0.06 7.15 -12.34
C PRO A 165 0.48 7.06 -10.91
N PRO A 166 0.08 6.03 -10.13
CA PRO A 166 0.55 5.85 -8.77
C PRO A 166 2.07 5.69 -8.73
N ALA A 167 2.71 6.32 -7.74
CA ALA A 167 4.14 6.22 -7.49
C ALA A 167 4.41 5.73 -6.06
N PRO A 168 5.46 4.91 -5.85
CA PRO A 168 5.84 4.45 -4.52
C PRO A 168 6.19 5.58 -3.55
N LEU A 169 5.71 5.51 -2.31
CA LEU A 169 6.08 6.40 -1.22
C LEU A 169 7.16 5.74 -0.35
N TYR A 170 8.40 6.16 -0.54
CA TYR A 170 9.53 5.69 0.25
C TYR A 170 9.89 6.70 1.32
N LEU A 171 9.74 6.32 2.60
CA LEU A 171 10.21 7.10 3.76
C LEU A 171 11.58 6.63 4.27
N ARG A 172 12.08 5.53 3.74
CA ARG A 172 13.41 4.99 4.01
C ARG A 172 14.09 4.69 2.69
N PRO A 173 15.40 5.02 2.53
CA PRO A 173 16.17 4.57 1.39
C PRO A 173 16.09 3.03 1.27
N ALA A 174 16.16 2.51 0.06
CA ALA A 174 16.28 1.07 -0.14
C ALA A 174 17.51 0.56 0.62
N ASP A 175 17.36 -0.55 1.36
CA ASP A 175 18.47 -1.24 2.03
C ASP A 175 19.32 -1.99 0.98
N ALA A 176 19.75 -1.33 -0.07
CA ALA A 176 20.73 -1.84 -1.00
C ALA A 176 22.11 -1.63 -0.38
N ALA A 177 22.77 -2.69 0.05
CA ALA A 177 24.18 -2.61 0.33
C ALA A 177 24.90 -2.10 -0.93
N PRO A 178 25.85 -1.15 -0.81
CA PRO A 178 26.66 -0.79 -1.95
C PRO A 178 27.29 -2.07 -2.54
N SER A 179 27.31 -2.19 -3.86
CA SER A 179 28.00 -3.31 -4.48
C SER A 179 29.45 -3.28 -4.03
N SER A 180 29.91 -4.38 -3.44
CA SER A 180 31.33 -4.59 -3.14
C SER A 180 32.11 -5.09 -4.37
N ASP A 181 31.43 -5.32 -5.47
CA ASP A 181 32.03 -5.81 -6.69
C ASP A 181 32.80 -4.68 -7.36
N VAL A 182 34.11 -4.91 -7.51
CA VAL A 182 34.96 -4.08 -8.35
C VAL A 182 34.56 -4.36 -9.80
N PRO A 183 34.24 -3.31 -10.60
CA PRO A 183 33.94 -3.53 -12.01
C PRO A 183 35.10 -4.30 -12.68
N PRO A 184 34.79 -5.24 -13.58
CA PRO A 184 35.86 -5.91 -14.32
C PRO A 184 36.71 -4.89 -15.07
N ALA A 185 38.03 -5.10 -15.06
CA ALA A 185 38.96 -4.25 -15.79
C ALA A 185 38.55 -4.23 -17.29
N LEU A 186 38.41 -3.03 -17.84
CA LEU A 186 38.24 -2.89 -19.29
C LEU A 186 39.51 -3.42 -19.97
N ILE A 187 39.35 -4.40 -20.82
CA ILE A 187 40.42 -4.86 -21.67
C ILE A 187 40.47 -3.87 -22.84
N ASP A 188 41.45 -2.96 -22.80
CA ASP A 188 41.74 -2.10 -23.96
C ASP A 188 42.24 -3.00 -25.08
N GLU A 189 41.60 -2.96 -26.24
CA GLU A 189 42.08 -3.56 -27.49
C GLU A 189 43.22 -2.73 -28.12
#